data_c4b09c31bd58075fd0d5b962c235a15b
#
_entry.id   c4b09c31bd58075fd0d5b962c235a15b
#
_cell.length_a   1.000
_cell.length_b   1.000
_cell.length_c   1.000
_cell.angle_alpha   90.00
_cell.angle_beta   90.00
_cell.angle_gamma   90.00
#
_symmetry.space_group_name_H-M   'P 1'
#
loop_
_entity.id
_entity.type
_entity.pdbx_description
1 polymer ?
#
loop_
_entity_poly.entity_id
_entity_poly.type
_entity_poly.pdbx_seq_one_letter_code
_entity_poly.pdbx_strand_id
1 'polypeptide(L)'
;DVCSSDLEEFMKDIKWLDMLKLKASYGTLGNQNLDKAYPAEPLLTNAYSAVFGKPSIIYPGYQLAYLPNPNLRWEKVEAWEAGFETNVLRNRLHFEGVYYKKRTKDLLAEVPGISGTVPGIGNLGEIQNMGVEMAASWRDQIGDWGYSVSANLTTIKNKVKSLVQDGYSIIAGDKQQSYTMAGYP
;
A
#
# COMPACT_ATOMS: atom_id res chain seq x y z
N ASP A 1 -4.66 15.83 13.67
CA ASP A 1 -4.50 16.92 14.64
C ASP A 1 -3.08 16.88 15.19
N VAL A 2 -2.45 18.04 15.27
CA VAL A 2 -1.11 18.24 15.82
C VAL A 2 -1.27 18.93 17.17
N CYS A 3 -0.77 18.31 18.22
CA CYS A 3 -0.72 18.91 19.55
C CYS A 3 0.72 19.27 19.91
N SER A 4 0.97 20.51 20.31
CA SER A 4 2.26 20.95 20.85
C SER A 4 2.13 21.04 22.36
N SER A 5 3.00 20.34 23.09
CA SER A 5 2.99 20.29 24.55
C SER A 5 4.15 21.05 25.21
N ASP A 6 4.94 21.75 24.41
CA ASP A 6 6.06 22.59 24.88
C ASP A 6 5.62 23.83 25.69
N LEU A 7 4.36 24.22 25.55
CA LEU A 7 3.77 25.37 26.24
C LEU A 7 2.97 25.00 27.49
N GLU A 8 2.79 23.70 27.75
CA GLU A 8 2.03 23.23 28.89
C GLU A 8 2.76 23.47 30.23
N GLU A 9 2.02 23.80 31.30
CA GLU A 9 2.61 24.15 32.58
C GLU A 9 3.51 23.07 33.15
N PHE A 10 3.16 21.80 33.01
CA PHE A 10 3.95 20.67 33.49
C PHE A 10 5.28 20.47 32.77
N MET A 11 5.46 21.10 31.58
CA MET A 11 6.68 21.01 30.76
C MET A 11 7.67 22.15 31.04
N LYS A 12 7.24 23.26 31.66
CA LYS A 12 8.07 24.46 31.87
C LYS A 12 9.30 24.22 32.72
N ASP A 13 9.27 23.23 33.60
CA ASP A 13 10.38 22.88 34.48
C ASP A 13 11.45 21.99 33.85
N ILE A 14 11.20 21.48 32.63
CA ILE A 14 12.10 20.55 31.92
C ILE A 14 13.09 21.35 31.08
N LYS A 15 14.20 21.80 31.72
CA LYS A 15 15.20 22.71 31.11
C LYS A 15 15.97 22.15 29.90
N TRP A 16 15.95 20.86 29.69
CA TRP A 16 16.65 20.22 28.57
C TRP A 16 15.76 20.01 27.33
N LEU A 17 14.44 20.17 27.49
CA LEU A 17 13.44 20.01 26.44
C LEU A 17 13.05 21.38 25.89
N ASP A 18 13.39 21.64 24.63
CA ASP A 18 13.11 22.90 23.97
C ASP A 18 11.78 22.89 23.21
N MET A 19 11.40 21.71 22.68
CA MET A 19 10.14 21.51 21.97
C MET A 19 9.75 20.04 22.04
N LEU A 20 8.47 19.76 22.23
CA LEU A 20 7.86 18.44 22.03
C LEU A 20 6.55 18.62 21.26
N LYS A 21 6.42 17.89 20.16
CA LYS A 21 5.23 17.88 19.32
C LYS A 21 4.77 16.46 19.11
N LEU A 22 3.56 16.14 19.52
CA LEU A 22 2.92 14.87 19.25
C LEU A 22 2.11 14.96 17.96
N LYS A 23 2.21 13.93 17.12
CA LYS A 23 1.53 13.84 15.83
C LYS A 23 0.71 12.56 15.81
N ALA A 24 -0.54 12.65 15.37
CA ALA A 24 -1.36 11.47 15.09
C ALA A 24 -2.23 11.76 13.88
N SER A 25 -2.31 10.81 12.98
CA SER A 25 -3.16 10.92 11.80
C SER A 25 -3.89 9.60 11.53
N TYR A 26 -5.07 9.71 10.95
CA TYR A 26 -5.83 8.61 10.41
C TYR A 26 -6.46 9.05 9.09
N GLY A 27 -6.31 8.24 8.07
CA GLY A 27 -6.89 8.52 6.77
C GLY A 27 -7.37 7.26 6.07
N THR A 28 -8.37 7.43 5.21
CA THR A 28 -8.85 6.38 4.31
C THR A 28 -8.85 6.90 2.89
N LEU A 29 -8.38 6.08 1.95
CA LEU A 29 -8.34 6.37 0.52
C LEU A 29 -8.99 5.23 -0.24
N GLY A 30 -9.80 5.55 -1.26
CA GLY A 30 -10.31 4.62 -2.24
C GLY A 30 -9.46 4.66 -3.50
N ASN A 31 -9.16 3.49 -4.07
CA ASN A 31 -8.51 3.36 -5.37
C ASN A 31 -9.41 2.54 -6.29
N GLN A 32 -9.71 3.09 -7.46
CA GLN A 32 -10.48 2.44 -8.51
C GLN A 32 -9.70 2.39 -9.84
N ASN A 33 -8.40 2.59 -9.80
CA ASN A 33 -7.59 2.58 -11.01
C ASN A 33 -7.51 1.16 -11.58
N LEU A 34 -8.19 0.94 -12.69
CA LEU A 34 -8.30 -0.34 -13.38
C LEU A 34 -7.94 -0.14 -14.85
N ASP A 35 -7.17 -1.07 -15.40
CA ASP A 35 -6.81 -1.06 -16.81
C ASP A 35 -8.01 -1.40 -17.74
N LYS A 36 -9.09 -1.93 -17.16
CA LYS A 36 -10.32 -2.31 -17.87
C LYS A 36 -11.45 -1.35 -17.56
N ALA A 37 -12.08 -0.79 -18.60
CA ALA A 37 -13.09 0.26 -18.43
C ALA A 37 -14.37 -0.19 -17.72
N TYR A 38 -14.82 -1.45 -17.94
CA TYR A 38 -16.07 -1.98 -17.37
C TYR A 38 -15.91 -3.42 -16.86
N PRO A 39 -15.09 -3.67 -15.83
CA PRO A 39 -14.75 -5.03 -15.40
C PRO A 39 -15.92 -5.81 -14.77
N ALA A 40 -17.01 -5.15 -14.44
CA ALA A 40 -18.22 -5.76 -13.91
C ALA A 40 -19.17 -6.27 -15.00
N GLU A 41 -19.04 -5.76 -16.23
CA GLU A 41 -19.93 -6.07 -17.34
C GLU A 41 -19.33 -7.13 -18.29
N PRO A 42 -20.15 -8.04 -18.85
CA PRO A 42 -19.68 -9.00 -19.82
C PRO A 42 -19.41 -8.31 -21.17
N LEU A 43 -18.15 -8.20 -21.54
CA LEU A 43 -17.75 -7.68 -22.84
C LEU A 43 -17.40 -8.84 -23.78
N LEU A 44 -17.97 -8.84 -24.97
CA LEU A 44 -17.63 -9.81 -26.02
C LEU A 44 -16.58 -9.23 -26.95
N THR A 45 -15.61 -10.04 -27.31
CA THR A 45 -14.61 -9.72 -28.31
C THR A 45 -14.64 -10.75 -29.44
N ASN A 46 -14.40 -10.29 -30.67
CA ASN A 46 -14.23 -11.16 -31.84
C ASN A 46 -12.77 -11.64 -31.85
N ALA A 47 -12.53 -12.84 -31.36
CA ALA A 47 -11.18 -13.39 -31.23
C ALA A 47 -10.93 -14.63 -32.12
N TYR A 48 -11.98 -15.28 -32.59
CA TYR A 48 -11.88 -16.52 -33.33
C TYR A 48 -12.77 -16.50 -34.55
N SER A 49 -12.43 -17.35 -35.54
CA SER A 49 -13.26 -17.62 -36.70
C SER A 49 -13.40 -19.12 -36.89
N ALA A 50 -14.56 -19.55 -37.26
CA ALA A 50 -14.83 -20.94 -37.61
C ALA A 50 -15.23 -21.03 -39.09
N VAL A 51 -14.83 -22.11 -39.74
CA VAL A 51 -15.12 -22.36 -41.16
C VAL A 51 -16.15 -23.45 -41.23
N PHE A 52 -17.29 -23.18 -41.88
CA PHE A 52 -18.38 -24.13 -42.08
C PHE A 52 -18.82 -24.22 -43.51
N GLY A 53 -19.34 -25.37 -43.89
CA GLY A 53 -20.04 -25.60 -45.17
C GLY A 53 -19.15 -25.97 -46.36
N LYS A 54 -19.84 -26.24 -47.47
CA LYS A 54 -19.26 -26.42 -48.80
C LYS A 54 -20.08 -25.56 -49.80
N PRO A 55 -19.54 -24.46 -50.31
CA PRO A 55 -18.18 -23.94 -50.15
C PRO A 55 -17.93 -23.47 -48.70
N SER A 56 -16.65 -23.44 -48.29
CA SER A 56 -16.23 -23.03 -46.95
C SER A 56 -16.51 -21.54 -46.71
N ILE A 57 -17.29 -21.22 -45.70
CA ILE A 57 -17.62 -19.85 -45.30
C ILE A 57 -17.03 -19.59 -43.93
N ILE A 58 -16.35 -18.44 -43.73
CA ILE A 58 -15.78 -18.01 -42.47
C ILE A 58 -16.85 -17.28 -41.65
N TYR A 59 -17.11 -17.76 -40.48
CA TYR A 59 -18.00 -17.12 -39.50
C TYR A 59 -17.18 -16.54 -38.33
N PRO A 60 -17.40 -15.27 -37.96
CA PRO A 60 -16.75 -14.71 -36.76
C PRO A 60 -17.30 -15.36 -35.51
N GLY A 61 -16.38 -15.74 -34.63
CA GLY A 61 -16.71 -16.24 -33.29
C GLY A 61 -16.48 -15.17 -32.21
N TYR A 62 -17.34 -15.14 -31.24
CA TYR A 62 -17.24 -14.23 -30.10
C TYR A 62 -16.93 -14.98 -28.82
N GLN A 63 -16.12 -14.38 -27.99
CA GLN A 63 -15.85 -14.88 -26.64
C GLN A 63 -15.89 -13.72 -25.63
N LEU A 64 -15.96 -14.05 -24.35
CA LEU A 64 -15.79 -13.05 -23.30
C LEU A 64 -14.38 -12.45 -23.37
N ALA A 65 -14.28 -11.14 -23.41
CA ALA A 65 -13.00 -10.43 -23.40
C ALA A 65 -12.25 -10.65 -22.06
N TYR A 66 -13.00 -10.88 -21.00
CA TYR A 66 -12.53 -11.22 -19.66
C TYR A 66 -13.70 -11.77 -18.83
N LEU A 67 -13.39 -12.43 -17.71
CA LEU A 67 -14.42 -12.89 -16.78
C LEU A 67 -15.01 -11.69 -16.01
N PRO A 68 -16.31 -11.36 -16.17
CA PRO A 68 -16.91 -10.23 -15.48
C PRO A 68 -17.08 -10.52 -14.00
N ASN A 69 -16.93 -9.48 -13.15
CA ASN A 69 -17.16 -9.59 -11.72
C ASN A 69 -18.14 -8.50 -11.24
N PRO A 70 -19.44 -8.78 -11.15
CA PRO A 70 -20.45 -7.82 -10.71
C PRO A 70 -20.32 -7.40 -9.25
N ASN A 71 -19.56 -8.15 -8.43
CA ASN A 71 -19.33 -7.86 -7.01
C ASN A 71 -18.03 -7.08 -6.76
N LEU A 72 -17.44 -6.52 -7.80
CA LEU A 72 -16.19 -5.78 -7.69
C LEU A 72 -16.34 -4.57 -6.78
N ARG A 73 -15.41 -4.42 -5.85
CA ARG A 73 -15.35 -3.30 -4.89
C ARG A 73 -14.09 -2.46 -5.12
N TRP A 74 -14.12 -1.22 -4.72
CA TRP A 74 -12.97 -0.36 -4.70
C TRP A 74 -11.95 -0.86 -3.67
N GLU A 75 -10.70 -0.81 -4.04
CA GLU A 75 -9.61 -0.99 -3.10
C GLU A 75 -9.64 0.12 -2.06
N LYS A 76 -9.59 -0.24 -0.78
CA LYS A 76 -9.61 0.68 0.34
C LYS A 76 -8.29 0.63 1.10
N VAL A 77 -7.66 1.78 1.22
CA VAL A 77 -6.46 1.96 2.02
C VAL A 77 -6.82 2.68 3.31
N GLU A 78 -6.51 2.08 4.44
CA GLU A 78 -6.62 2.66 5.78
C GLU A 78 -5.21 2.88 6.33
N ALA A 79 -4.87 4.11 6.68
CA ALA A 79 -3.57 4.46 7.23
C ALA A 79 -3.71 5.10 8.61
N TRP A 80 -2.88 4.64 9.54
CA TRP A 80 -2.70 5.16 10.89
C TRP A 80 -1.25 5.56 11.06
N GLU A 81 -1.04 6.74 11.61
CA GLU A 81 0.28 7.23 11.94
C GLU A 81 0.25 7.87 13.32
N ALA A 82 1.24 7.57 14.12
CA ALA A 82 1.45 8.19 15.42
C ALA A 82 2.95 8.45 15.60
N GLY A 83 3.30 9.65 16.03
CA GLY A 83 4.68 10.03 16.15
C GLY A 83 4.90 11.23 17.06
N PHE A 84 6.15 11.55 17.22
CA PHE A 84 6.57 12.73 17.96
C PHE A 84 7.77 13.39 17.28
N GLU A 85 7.93 14.65 17.54
CA GLU A 85 9.04 15.48 17.11
C GLU A 85 9.53 16.27 18.32
N THR A 86 10.81 16.29 18.59
CA THR A 86 11.37 16.97 19.73
C THR A 86 12.67 17.65 19.42
N ASN A 87 12.86 18.82 20.01
CA ASN A 87 14.15 19.50 20.09
C ASN A 87 14.62 19.51 21.52
N VAL A 88 15.85 19.17 21.73
CA VAL A 88 16.46 19.12 23.06
C VAL A 88 17.84 19.74 23.06
N LEU A 89 18.38 20.02 24.27
CA LEU A 89 19.73 20.53 24.49
C LEU A 89 19.99 21.86 23.78
N ARG A 90 19.07 22.83 23.94
CA ARG A 90 19.11 24.15 23.31
C ARG A 90 19.09 24.05 21.78
N ASN A 91 18.16 23.26 21.25
CA ASN A 91 17.98 22.99 19.81
C ASN A 91 19.22 22.37 19.11
N ARG A 92 20.14 21.76 19.87
CA ARG A 92 21.28 21.06 19.27
C ARG A 92 20.89 19.70 18.72
N LEU A 93 20.01 18.97 19.40
CA LEU A 93 19.50 17.68 18.96
C LEU A 93 18.03 17.81 18.57
N HIS A 94 17.75 17.54 17.31
CA HIS A 94 16.41 17.31 16.79
C HIS A 94 16.20 15.81 16.61
N PHE A 95 15.09 15.30 17.11
CA PHE A 95 14.73 13.91 16.97
C PHE A 95 13.25 13.78 16.62
N GLU A 96 12.95 12.96 15.61
CA GLU A 96 11.58 12.58 15.27
C GLU A 96 11.45 11.06 15.15
N GLY A 97 10.27 10.58 15.53
CA GLY A 97 9.90 9.19 15.40
C GLY A 97 8.45 9.05 15.01
N VAL A 98 8.18 8.20 14.02
CA VAL A 98 6.82 7.92 13.54
C VAL A 98 6.63 6.41 13.44
N TYR A 99 5.57 5.92 14.04
CA TYR A 99 5.04 4.58 13.79
C TYR A 99 3.88 4.69 12.81
N TYR A 100 3.91 3.89 11.77
CA TYR A 100 2.83 3.83 10.80
C TYR A 100 2.28 2.41 10.64
N LYS A 101 0.99 2.33 10.32
CA LYS A 101 0.30 1.09 9.96
C LYS A 101 -0.69 1.37 8.84
N LYS A 102 -0.43 0.77 7.68
CA LYS A 102 -1.24 0.89 6.48
C LYS A 102 -1.86 -0.47 6.15
N ARG A 103 -3.17 -0.51 5.94
CA ARG A 103 -3.93 -1.69 5.51
C ARG A 103 -4.59 -1.40 4.19
N THR A 104 -4.31 -2.23 3.20
CA THR A 104 -4.99 -2.21 1.91
C THR A 104 -5.97 -3.38 1.90
N LYS A 105 -7.25 -3.08 1.87
CA LYS A 105 -8.35 -4.04 1.81
C LYS A 105 -8.92 -4.10 0.41
N ASP A 106 -9.56 -5.22 0.07
CA ASP A 106 -10.19 -5.44 -1.23
C ASP A 106 -9.21 -5.17 -2.40
N LEU A 107 -7.95 -5.60 -2.22
CA LEU A 107 -6.88 -5.42 -3.20
C LEU A 107 -7.32 -5.91 -4.58
N LEU A 108 -7.26 -5.03 -5.58
CA LEU A 108 -7.64 -5.33 -6.94
C LEU A 108 -6.48 -6.01 -7.69
N ALA A 109 -6.71 -7.22 -8.15
CA ALA A 109 -5.74 -7.93 -8.97
C ALA A 109 -6.42 -8.88 -9.96
N GLU A 110 -5.67 -9.37 -10.94
CA GLU A 110 -6.17 -10.35 -11.88
C GLU A 110 -6.40 -11.70 -11.20
N VAL A 111 -7.60 -12.23 -11.39
CA VAL A 111 -7.96 -13.60 -10.96
C VAL A 111 -7.65 -14.52 -12.14
N PRO A 112 -6.83 -15.57 -11.94
CA PRO A 112 -6.55 -16.53 -13.00
C PRO A 112 -7.83 -17.10 -13.60
N GLY A 113 -7.88 -17.16 -14.92
CA GLY A 113 -9.02 -17.72 -15.63
C GLY A 113 -9.18 -19.22 -15.34
N ILE A 114 -10.41 -19.69 -15.26
CA ILE A 114 -10.72 -21.10 -15.12
C ILE A 114 -10.89 -21.70 -16.53
N SER A 115 -10.17 -22.78 -16.83
CA SER A 115 -10.36 -23.59 -18.04
C SER A 115 -10.42 -22.78 -19.36
N GLY A 116 -9.41 -21.97 -19.61
CA GLY A 116 -9.28 -21.24 -20.87
C GLY A 116 -10.06 -19.92 -20.98
N THR A 117 -10.68 -19.46 -19.90
CA THR A 117 -11.26 -18.11 -19.85
C THR A 117 -10.16 -17.06 -19.65
N VAL A 118 -10.37 -15.86 -20.24
CA VAL A 118 -9.47 -14.73 -20.01
C VAL A 118 -9.59 -14.28 -18.55
N PRO A 119 -8.46 -13.99 -17.87
CA PRO A 119 -8.46 -13.51 -16.50
C PRO A 119 -9.36 -12.29 -16.31
N GLY A 120 -10.12 -12.29 -15.23
CA GLY A 120 -10.91 -11.14 -14.77
C GLY A 120 -10.21 -10.36 -13.69
N ILE A 121 -10.82 -9.28 -13.20
CA ILE A 121 -10.36 -8.54 -12.05
C ILE A 121 -11.23 -8.91 -10.84
N GLY A 122 -10.59 -9.12 -9.68
CA GLY A 122 -11.26 -9.42 -8.44
C GLY A 122 -10.62 -8.73 -7.25
N ASN A 123 -11.34 -8.70 -6.14
CA ASN A 123 -10.83 -8.26 -4.85
C ASN A 123 -10.13 -9.45 -4.19
N LEU A 124 -8.82 -9.49 -4.23
CA LEU A 124 -8.04 -10.69 -3.88
C LEU A 124 -7.62 -10.79 -2.42
N GLY A 125 -7.78 -9.75 -1.61
CA GLY A 125 -7.42 -9.89 -0.22
C GLY A 125 -7.00 -8.61 0.50
N GLU A 126 -6.24 -8.79 1.56
CA GLU A 126 -5.77 -7.71 2.44
C GLU A 126 -4.27 -7.80 2.64
N ILE A 127 -3.58 -6.65 2.46
CA ILE A 127 -2.17 -6.47 2.74
C ILE A 127 -2.00 -5.45 3.85
N GLN A 128 -1.08 -5.70 4.78
CA GLN A 128 -0.71 -4.80 5.85
C GLN A 128 0.76 -4.45 5.77
N ASN A 129 1.05 -3.16 5.78
CA ASN A 129 2.39 -2.60 5.92
C ASN A 129 2.45 -1.84 7.25
N MET A 130 3.49 -2.04 8.04
CA MET A 130 3.74 -1.31 9.25
C MET A 130 5.23 -1.14 9.47
N GLY A 131 5.60 -0.07 10.17
CA GLY A 131 6.99 0.19 10.43
C GLY A 131 7.19 1.35 11.37
N VAL A 132 8.46 1.63 11.62
CA VAL A 132 8.91 2.77 12.38
C VAL A 132 9.91 3.54 11.53
N GLU A 133 9.73 4.84 11.48
CA GLU A 133 10.67 5.78 10.87
C GLU A 133 11.23 6.67 11.97
N MET A 134 12.54 6.82 12.02
CA MET A 134 13.24 7.66 12.97
C MET A 134 14.24 8.52 12.24
N ALA A 135 14.33 9.79 12.62
CA ALA A 135 15.38 10.69 12.16
C ALA A 135 15.95 11.46 13.36
N ALA A 136 17.26 11.61 13.35
CA ALA A 136 17.97 12.39 14.35
C ALA A 136 18.95 13.31 13.65
N SER A 137 19.03 14.54 14.10
CA SER A 137 20.05 15.49 13.63
C SER A 137 20.66 16.24 14.81
N TRP A 138 21.99 16.24 14.82
CA TRP A 138 22.78 16.99 15.77
C TRP A 138 23.42 18.17 15.07
N ARG A 139 23.36 19.35 15.68
CA ARG A 139 24.00 20.57 15.18
C ARG A 139 24.70 21.25 16.35
N ASP A 140 25.97 21.58 16.18
CA ASP A 140 26.74 22.28 17.19
C ASP A 140 27.85 23.16 16.56
N GLN A 141 28.47 23.97 17.38
CA GLN A 141 29.57 24.86 16.99
C GLN A 141 30.72 24.76 18.00
N ILE A 142 31.94 24.66 17.49
CA ILE A 142 33.16 24.62 18.29
C ILE A 142 34.07 25.77 17.78
N GLY A 143 34.14 26.85 18.54
CA GLY A 143 34.81 28.08 18.07
C GLY A 143 34.12 28.64 16.82
N ASP A 144 34.89 28.83 15.75
CA ASP A 144 34.38 29.31 14.47
C ASP A 144 33.84 28.20 13.54
N TRP A 145 33.92 26.92 13.97
CA TRP A 145 33.52 25.76 13.18
C TRP A 145 32.12 25.29 13.55
N GLY A 146 31.17 25.42 12.62
CA GLY A 146 29.85 24.83 12.73
C GLY A 146 29.82 23.45 12.07
N TYR A 147 29.21 22.46 12.73
CA TYR A 147 29.02 21.12 12.16
C TYR A 147 27.60 20.59 12.40
N SER A 148 27.16 19.72 11.51
CA SER A 148 25.91 18.99 11.68
C SER A 148 26.07 17.54 11.25
N VAL A 149 25.44 16.63 12.00
CA VAL A 149 25.38 15.19 11.69
C VAL A 149 23.92 14.77 11.73
N SER A 150 23.47 14.04 10.74
CA SER A 150 22.12 13.48 10.70
C SER A 150 22.13 12.00 10.35
N ALA A 151 21.19 11.28 10.93
CA ALA A 151 20.95 9.87 10.67
C ALA A 151 19.45 9.61 10.57
N ASN A 152 19.07 8.67 9.71
CA ASN A 152 17.72 8.17 9.62
C ASN A 152 17.71 6.64 9.66
N LEU A 153 16.62 6.10 10.18
CA LEU A 153 16.37 4.66 10.23
C LEU A 153 14.91 4.40 9.88
N THR A 154 14.68 3.52 8.92
CA THR A 154 13.34 3.08 8.55
C THR A 154 13.26 1.56 8.65
N THR A 155 12.24 1.09 9.34
CA THR A 155 11.90 -0.34 9.39
C THR A 155 10.59 -0.58 8.68
N ILE A 156 10.49 -1.67 7.93
CA ILE A 156 9.30 -2.04 7.18
C ILE A 156 8.97 -3.50 7.47
N LYS A 157 7.72 -3.75 7.83
CA LYS A 157 7.16 -5.09 7.94
C LYS A 157 5.92 -5.19 7.07
N ASN A 158 6.03 -5.94 5.99
CA ASN A 158 4.93 -6.28 5.10
C ASN A 158 4.32 -7.62 5.51
N LYS A 159 3.01 -7.76 5.39
CA LYS A 159 2.32 -9.03 5.62
C LYS A 159 1.03 -9.10 4.80
N VAL A 160 0.86 -10.18 4.06
CA VAL A 160 -0.41 -10.57 3.47
C VAL A 160 -1.30 -11.12 4.58
N LYS A 161 -2.43 -10.47 4.86
CA LYS A 161 -3.35 -10.85 5.94
C LYS A 161 -4.31 -11.94 5.52
N SER A 162 -4.89 -11.79 4.35
CA SER A 162 -5.82 -12.74 3.77
C SER A 162 -5.75 -12.68 2.25
N LEU A 163 -6.05 -13.79 1.61
CA LEU A 163 -6.39 -13.90 0.21
C LEU A 163 -7.82 -14.43 0.11
N VAL A 164 -8.40 -14.38 -1.10
CA VAL A 164 -9.83 -14.71 -1.35
C VAL A 164 -10.24 -16.07 -0.77
N GLN A 165 -9.30 -16.99 -0.66
CA GLN A 165 -9.54 -18.35 -0.17
C GLN A 165 -8.36 -18.82 0.67
N ASP A 166 -8.63 -19.48 1.80
CA ASP A 166 -7.59 -20.08 2.61
C ASP A 166 -6.78 -21.10 1.78
N GLY A 167 -5.46 -20.97 1.82
CA GLY A 167 -4.56 -21.79 1.01
C GLY A 167 -4.37 -21.31 -0.43
N TYR A 168 -5.05 -20.25 -0.86
CA TYR A 168 -4.82 -19.66 -2.16
C TYR A 168 -3.46 -18.94 -2.21
N SER A 169 -2.74 -19.14 -3.30
CA SER A 169 -1.48 -18.43 -3.57
C SER A 169 -1.54 -17.75 -4.92
N ILE A 170 -0.99 -16.56 -4.99
CA ILE A 170 -0.80 -15.85 -6.25
C ILE A 170 0.61 -16.16 -6.73
N ILE A 171 0.70 -16.74 -7.91
CA ILE A 171 1.96 -17.04 -8.56
C ILE A 171 2.14 -16.01 -9.68
N ALA A 172 3.23 -15.28 -9.66
CA ALA A 172 3.52 -14.24 -10.64
C ALA A 172 4.97 -14.31 -11.16
N GLY A 173 5.24 -13.59 -12.25
CA GLY A 173 6.52 -13.55 -12.93
C GLY A 173 6.63 -14.53 -14.09
N ASP A 174 7.49 -14.23 -15.06
CA ASP A 174 7.64 -14.99 -16.32
C ASP A 174 7.99 -16.47 -16.14
N LYS A 175 8.57 -16.84 -14.99
CA LYS A 175 8.95 -18.21 -14.62
C LYS A 175 8.25 -18.68 -13.35
N GLN A 176 7.12 -18.06 -12.95
CA GLN A 176 6.40 -18.37 -11.72
C GLN A 176 7.30 -18.27 -10.46
N GLN A 177 8.15 -17.26 -10.41
CA GLN A 177 9.19 -17.10 -9.39
C GLN A 177 8.69 -16.39 -8.12
N SER A 178 7.55 -15.68 -8.19
CA SER A 178 6.98 -14.96 -7.07
C SER A 178 5.81 -15.72 -6.50
N TYR A 179 5.84 -15.95 -5.20
CA TYR A 179 4.80 -16.65 -4.46
C TYR A 179 4.24 -15.72 -3.38
N THR A 180 2.95 -15.40 -3.49
CA THR A 180 2.26 -14.58 -2.48
C THR A 180 1.24 -15.44 -1.76
N MET A 181 1.40 -15.60 -0.45
CA MET A 181 0.54 -16.40 0.41
C MET A 181 0.11 -15.61 1.65
N ALA A 182 -1.06 -15.95 2.19
CA ALA A 182 -1.50 -15.37 3.46
C ALA A 182 -0.53 -15.75 4.61
N GLY A 183 -0.18 -14.76 5.43
CA GLY A 183 0.76 -14.93 6.55
C GLY A 183 2.22 -14.57 6.25
N TYR A 184 2.59 -14.44 5.00
CA TYR A 184 3.94 -14.13 4.53
C TYR A 184 4.05 -12.69 4.02
N PRO A 185 5.29 -12.18 3.89
CA PRO A 185 5.54 -10.88 3.26
C PRO A 185 5.11 -10.83 1.82
#